data_c0ac90f4130100b9268d66056a1a0a43
#
_entry.id   c0ac90f4130100b9268d66056a1a0a43
#
_cell.length_a   1.000
_cell.length_b   1.000
_cell.length_c   1.000
_cell.angle_alpha   90.00
_cell.angle_beta   90.00
_cell.angle_gamma   90.00
#
_symmetry.space_group_name_H-M   'P 1'
#
loop_
_entity.id
_entity.type
_entity.pdbx_description
1 polymer ?
#
loop_
_entity_poly.entity_id
_entity_poly.type
_entity_poly.pdbx_seq_one_letter_code
_entity_poly.pdbx_strand_id
1 'polypeptide(L)'
;MTSNALGSIVHEVIRNRLVAITEEMRIALQSVSGSPTVTEASDFFTGLFLPDGSVASMGFQVAYQAPVCGTFIRHITDKSRHVVRDGDMFIGNDP
;
A
#
# COMPACT_ATOMS: atom_id res chain seq x y z
N MET A 1 -21.75 -12.82 24.03
CA MET A 1 -20.75 -11.98 23.35
C MET A 1 -21.43 -10.77 22.77
N THR A 2 -20.96 -9.60 23.09
CA THR A 2 -21.56 -8.36 22.58
C THR A 2 -21.14 -8.13 21.14
N SER A 3 -21.92 -7.34 20.38
CA SER A 3 -21.56 -6.96 19.01
C SER A 3 -20.22 -6.25 18.93
N ASN A 4 -19.84 -5.50 19.99
CA ASN A 4 -18.53 -4.82 20.05
C ASN A 4 -17.37 -5.81 20.12
N ALA A 5 -17.51 -6.90 20.87
CA ALA A 5 -16.46 -7.92 20.94
C ALA A 5 -16.30 -8.63 19.61
N LEU A 6 -17.40 -8.95 18.93
CA LEU A 6 -17.37 -9.56 17.60
C LEU A 6 -16.76 -8.59 16.57
N GLY A 7 -17.12 -7.31 16.63
CA GLY A 7 -16.55 -6.28 15.78
C GLY A 7 -15.04 -6.13 15.95
N SER A 8 -14.55 -6.20 17.20
CA SER A 8 -13.11 -6.17 17.49
C SER A 8 -12.38 -7.38 16.91
N ILE A 9 -12.96 -8.56 16.98
CA ILE A 9 -12.36 -9.78 16.42
C ILE A 9 -12.28 -9.67 14.90
N VAL A 10 -13.37 -9.26 14.25
CA VAL A 10 -13.41 -9.07 12.78
C VAL A 10 -12.38 -8.03 12.35
N HIS A 11 -12.30 -6.90 13.05
CA HIS A 11 -11.33 -5.85 12.76
C HIS A 11 -9.88 -6.38 12.83
N GLU A 12 -9.58 -7.16 13.85
CA GLU A 12 -8.23 -7.72 14.03
C GLU A 12 -7.89 -8.74 12.94
N VAL A 13 -8.85 -9.56 12.52
CA VAL A 13 -8.67 -10.49 11.41
C VAL A 13 -8.38 -9.74 10.12
N ILE A 14 -9.15 -8.70 9.81
CA ILE A 14 -8.96 -7.88 8.61
C ILE A 14 -7.58 -7.22 8.65
N ARG A 15 -7.22 -6.62 9.78
CA ARG A 15 -5.92 -5.96 9.96
C ARG A 15 -4.77 -6.94 9.69
N ASN A 16 -4.83 -8.13 10.25
CA ASN A 16 -3.79 -9.14 10.07
C ASN A 16 -3.69 -9.61 8.63
N ARG A 17 -4.83 -9.72 7.94
CA ARG A 17 -4.85 -10.09 6.52
C ARG A 17 -4.23 -8.99 5.65
N LEU A 18 -4.51 -7.72 5.93
CA LEU A 18 -3.91 -6.60 5.21
C LEU A 18 -2.39 -6.57 5.38
N VAL A 19 -1.91 -6.80 6.60
CA VAL A 19 -0.47 -6.89 6.87
C VAL A 19 0.16 -8.04 6.08
N ALA A 20 -0.50 -9.19 6.05
CA ALA A 20 -0.01 -10.36 5.31
C ALA A 20 0.07 -10.07 3.81
N ILE A 21 -0.94 -9.41 3.24
CA ILE A 21 -0.95 -9.02 1.82
C ILE A 21 0.21 -8.08 1.52
N THR A 22 0.43 -7.08 2.37
CA THR A 22 1.52 -6.12 2.21
C THR A 22 2.87 -6.82 2.23
N GLU A 23 3.04 -7.80 3.11
CA GLU A 23 4.28 -8.58 3.19
C GLU A 23 4.48 -9.46 1.95
N GLU A 24 3.42 -10.06 1.43
CA GLU A 24 3.49 -10.81 0.17
C GLU A 24 3.89 -9.91 -0.99
N MET A 25 3.37 -8.67 -1.05
CA MET A 25 3.76 -7.68 -2.05
C MET A 25 5.25 -7.38 -1.96
N ARG A 26 5.76 -7.20 -0.76
CA ARG A 26 7.19 -6.95 -0.52
C ARG A 26 8.05 -8.09 -1.05
N ILE A 27 7.70 -9.31 -0.68
CA ILE A 27 8.46 -10.51 -1.08
C ILE A 27 8.42 -10.67 -2.60
N ALA A 28 7.27 -10.49 -3.22
CA ALA A 28 7.12 -10.61 -4.67
C ALA A 28 7.97 -9.58 -5.40
N LEU A 29 7.93 -8.32 -4.99
CA LEU A 29 8.70 -7.25 -5.61
C LEU A 29 10.20 -7.50 -5.48
N GLN A 30 10.65 -7.87 -4.28
CA GLN A 30 12.06 -8.16 -4.04
C GLN A 30 12.55 -9.36 -4.86
N SER A 31 11.70 -10.36 -5.04
CA SER A 31 12.05 -11.60 -5.77
C SER A 31 12.20 -11.38 -7.26
N VAL A 32 11.40 -10.48 -7.86
CA VAL A 32 11.39 -10.28 -9.32
C VAL A 32 12.24 -9.10 -9.77
N SER A 33 12.66 -8.25 -8.85
CA SER A 33 13.44 -7.07 -9.19
C SER A 33 14.86 -7.44 -9.60
N GLY A 34 15.37 -6.82 -10.66
CA GLY A 34 16.77 -6.93 -11.06
C GLY A 34 17.67 -5.85 -10.47
N SER A 35 17.12 -4.96 -9.65
CA SER A 35 17.87 -3.84 -9.08
C SER A 35 18.50 -4.21 -7.74
N PRO A 36 19.83 -4.06 -7.55
CA PRO A 36 20.46 -4.27 -6.25
C PRO A 36 19.92 -3.34 -5.16
N THR A 37 19.47 -2.15 -5.53
CA THR A 37 18.83 -1.23 -4.58
C THR A 37 17.60 -1.85 -3.95
N VAL A 38 16.80 -2.56 -4.73
CA VAL A 38 15.61 -3.24 -4.24
C VAL A 38 15.97 -4.57 -3.57
N THR A 39 16.77 -5.41 -4.24
CA THR A 39 17.02 -6.78 -3.78
C THR A 39 17.95 -6.85 -2.57
N GLU A 40 18.95 -6.00 -2.50
CA GLU A 40 19.97 -6.03 -1.45
C GLU A 40 19.77 -4.94 -0.40
N ALA A 41 19.49 -3.71 -0.82
CA ALA A 41 19.30 -2.60 0.11
C ALA A 41 17.89 -2.49 0.65
N SER A 42 16.92 -3.20 0.06
CA SER A 42 15.49 -3.12 0.42
C SER A 42 14.96 -1.67 0.36
N ASP A 43 15.51 -0.87 -0.55
CA ASP A 43 15.11 0.53 -0.71
C ASP A 43 13.89 0.62 -1.64
N PHE A 44 12.75 0.25 -1.10
CA PHE A 44 11.47 0.32 -1.79
C PHE A 44 10.36 0.31 -0.74
N PHE A 45 9.14 0.56 -1.20
CA PHE A 45 7.98 0.61 -0.34
C PHE A 45 6.82 -0.15 -0.99
N THR A 46 6.11 -0.92 -0.19
CA THR A 46 4.84 -1.52 -0.58
C THR A 46 3.78 -1.15 0.44
N GLY A 47 2.58 -0.84 -0.02
CA GLY A 47 1.50 -0.46 0.87
C GLY A 47 0.15 -0.56 0.20
N LEU A 48 -0.88 -0.59 1.02
CA LEU A 48 -2.28 -0.52 0.62
C LEU A 48 -2.85 0.80 1.11
N PHE A 49 -3.55 1.49 0.23
CA PHE A 49 -4.05 2.84 0.49
C PHE A 49 -5.54 2.92 0.22
N LEU A 50 -6.20 3.80 0.95
CA LEU A 50 -7.57 4.21 0.65
C LEU A 50 -7.57 5.24 -0.48
N PRO A 51 -8.71 5.45 -1.16
CA PRO A 51 -8.76 6.41 -2.27
C PRO A 51 -8.40 7.84 -1.89
N ASP A 52 -8.50 8.21 -0.62
CA ASP A 52 -8.11 9.54 -0.12
C ASP A 52 -6.60 9.68 0.13
N GLY A 53 -5.83 8.62 -0.12
CA GLY A 53 -4.39 8.60 0.08
C GLY A 53 -3.94 8.19 1.46
N SER A 54 -4.87 7.90 2.38
CA SER A 54 -4.49 7.41 3.71
C SER A 54 -4.04 5.95 3.65
N VAL A 55 -3.12 5.58 4.55
CA VAL A 55 -2.53 4.25 4.58
C VAL A 55 -3.47 3.28 5.29
N ALA A 56 -3.86 2.20 4.61
CA ALA A 56 -4.59 1.11 5.22
C ALA A 56 -3.63 0.08 5.83
N SER A 57 -2.54 -0.22 5.13
CA SER A 57 -1.50 -1.13 5.60
C SER A 57 -0.21 -0.83 4.86
N MET A 58 0.92 -0.99 5.54
CA MET A 58 2.23 -0.80 4.92
C MET A 58 3.23 -1.79 5.48
N GLY A 59 4.26 -2.08 4.70
CA GLY A 59 5.38 -2.90 5.15
C GLY A 59 6.31 -2.13 6.08
N PHE A 60 7.26 -2.85 6.65
CA PHE A 60 8.21 -2.30 7.62
C PHE A 60 9.45 -1.68 6.96
N GLN A 61 9.42 -1.47 5.66
CA GLN A 61 10.55 -0.89 4.96
C GLN A 61 10.61 0.62 5.21
N VAL A 62 10.87 1.35 4.20
CA VAL A 62 11.17 2.78 4.27
C VAL A 62 9.88 3.58 4.47
N ALA A 63 9.49 3.76 5.73
CA ALA A 63 8.20 4.36 6.10
C ALA A 63 8.02 5.81 5.60
N TYR A 64 9.11 6.54 5.38
CA TYR A 64 9.01 7.92 4.89
C TYR A 64 8.42 8.02 3.48
N GLN A 65 8.36 6.92 2.74
CA GLN A 65 7.78 6.92 1.39
C GLN A 65 6.25 6.91 1.42
N ALA A 66 5.63 6.54 2.53
CA ALA A 66 4.18 6.48 2.63
C ALA A 66 3.48 7.83 2.34
N PRO A 67 3.93 8.98 2.89
CA PRO A 67 3.33 10.26 2.56
C PRO A 67 3.45 10.63 1.08
N VAL A 68 4.55 10.26 0.44
CA VAL A 68 4.77 10.51 -0.99
C VAL A 68 3.75 9.71 -1.82
N CYS A 69 3.57 8.44 -1.48
CA CYS A 69 2.58 7.58 -2.15
C CYS A 69 1.17 8.10 -1.95
N GLY A 70 0.82 8.54 -0.75
CA GLY A 70 -0.48 9.12 -0.46
C GLY A 70 -0.75 10.38 -1.27
N THR A 71 0.26 11.25 -1.41
CA THR A 71 0.17 12.45 -2.24
C THR A 71 -0.06 12.10 -3.70
N PHE A 72 0.64 11.10 -4.21
CA PHE A 72 0.48 10.63 -5.58
C PHE A 72 -0.94 10.10 -5.82
N ILE A 73 -1.45 9.31 -4.90
CA ILE A 73 -2.81 8.76 -4.99
C ILE A 73 -3.84 9.90 -4.99
N ARG A 74 -3.72 10.86 -4.09
CA ARG A 74 -4.61 12.03 -4.06
C ARG A 74 -4.56 12.82 -5.35
N HIS A 75 -3.38 12.97 -5.92
CA HIS A 75 -3.22 13.66 -7.20
C HIS A 75 -4.01 12.95 -8.31
N ILE A 76 -3.96 11.62 -8.36
CA ILE A 76 -4.68 10.85 -9.36
C ILE A 76 -6.18 10.91 -9.14
N THR A 77 -6.63 10.76 -7.89
CA THR A 77 -8.06 10.65 -7.58
C THR A 77 -8.78 12.00 -7.57
N ASP A 78 -8.13 13.07 -7.11
CA ASP A 78 -8.77 14.39 -6.96
C ASP A 78 -8.89 15.14 -8.28
N LYS A 79 -7.96 14.96 -9.18
CA LYS A 79 -7.93 15.75 -10.41
C LYS A 79 -8.96 15.31 -11.44
N SER A 80 -9.66 14.21 -11.21
CA SER A 80 -10.73 13.65 -12.07
C SER A 80 -10.48 13.76 -13.59
N ARG A 81 -9.22 13.87 -13.97
CA ARG A 81 -8.84 13.82 -15.38
C ARG A 81 -9.04 12.44 -15.95
N HIS A 82 -9.10 11.45 -15.06
CA HIS A 82 -9.35 10.07 -15.40
C HIS A 82 -10.42 9.51 -14.48
N VAL A 83 -11.34 8.77 -15.02
CA VAL A 83 -12.22 7.94 -14.21
C VAL A 83 -11.39 6.71 -13.82
N VAL A 84 -11.01 6.62 -12.57
CA VAL A 84 -10.24 5.49 -12.05
C VAL A 84 -11.19 4.29 -11.93
N ARG A 85 -10.81 3.18 -12.55
CA ARG A 85 -11.60 1.94 -12.58
C ARG A 85 -10.80 0.80 -11.98
N ASP A 86 -11.50 -0.23 -11.54
CA ASP A 86 -10.84 -1.44 -11.06
C ASP A 86 -9.91 -2.01 -12.14
N GLY A 87 -8.69 -2.33 -11.72
CA GLY A 87 -7.66 -2.84 -12.62
C GLY A 87 -6.77 -1.78 -13.25
N ASP A 88 -7.09 -0.51 -13.10
CA ASP A 88 -6.24 0.56 -13.61
C ASP A 88 -4.91 0.60 -12.85
N MET A 89 -3.84 0.89 -13.58
CA MET A 89 -2.50 1.04 -13.03
C MET A 89 -1.90 2.38 -13.47
N PHE A 90 -1.21 3.04 -12.53
CA PHE A 90 -0.59 4.34 -12.80
C PHE A 90 0.89 4.27 -12.50
N ILE A 91 1.70 4.88 -13.35
CA ILE A 91 3.14 4.99 -13.18
C ILE A 91 3.51 6.46 -13.14
N GLY A 92 4.39 6.82 -12.22
CA GLY A 92 4.92 8.17 -12.13
C GLY A 92 6.37 8.18 -11.65
N ASN A 93 7.12 9.14 -12.14
CA ASN A 93 8.51 9.37 -11.71
C ASN A 93 8.74 10.85 -11.37
N ASP A 94 7.69 11.55 -10.98
CA ASP A 94 7.75 12.96 -10.63
C ASP A 94 8.51 13.13 -9.31
N PRO A 95 9.61 13.92 -9.30
CA PRO A 95 10.40 14.12 -8.09
C PRO A 95 9.70 14.94 -7.01
#